data_920ceb5f41a2078a35dc61ee95a8b72c
#
_entry.id   920ceb5f41a2078a35dc61ee95a8b72c
#
_cell.length_a   1.000
_cell.length_b   1.000
_cell.length_c   1.000
_cell.angle_alpha   90.00
_cell.angle_beta   90.00
_cell.angle_gamma   90.00
#
_symmetry.space_group_name_H-M   'P 1'
#
loop_
_entity.id
_entity.type
_entity.pdbx_description
1 polymer ?
#
loop_
_entity_poly.entity_id
_entity_poly.type
_entity_poly.pdbx_seq_one_letter_code
_entity_poly.pdbx_strand_id
1 'polypeptide(L)'
;MTDIRAIIFDLDGVICSTDRYHYLAWKALADRLGIPFDEQKNKLLRGVSRMESLEIILGDRSSHFSEQEKWELAEEKNRIYREYLQTMRPSDLSEDTRYALQTLRKRGYLLAIGSSSKNTRQILTQLGLEHFFDAVADGTQITRSKPDPEVFFLAASLLGISPEQAIVIEDAESGVQAAETGHFRVIGIRSRENDPNSDITIKKLSDLTEIL
;
A
#
# COMPACT_ATOMS: atom_id res chain seq x y z
N MET A 1 5.03 15.88 25.28
CA MET A 1 5.05 14.98 24.13
C MET A 1 3.62 14.64 23.82
N THR A 2 3.17 14.75 22.56
CA THR A 2 1.81 14.36 22.17
C THR A 2 1.64 12.86 22.39
N ASP A 3 0.57 12.46 23.08
CA ASP A 3 0.29 11.06 23.38
C ASP A 3 -0.14 10.34 22.07
N ILE A 4 0.57 9.30 21.69
CA ILE A 4 0.26 8.51 20.49
C ILE A 4 -0.94 7.61 20.81
N ARG A 5 -2.00 7.76 20.03
CA ARG A 5 -3.27 7.05 20.21
C ARG A 5 -3.56 6.05 19.09
N ALA A 6 -2.98 6.27 17.91
CA ALA A 6 -3.28 5.45 16.74
C ALA A 6 -2.04 5.08 15.94
N ILE A 7 -2.18 3.97 15.19
CA ILE A 7 -1.21 3.51 14.21
C ILE A 7 -1.94 3.35 12.89
N ILE A 8 -1.46 4.04 11.85
CA ILE A 8 -1.99 3.99 10.50
C ILE A 8 -0.99 3.20 9.66
N PHE A 9 -1.42 2.08 9.12
CA PHE A 9 -0.58 1.21 8.30
C PHE A 9 -0.85 1.47 6.82
N ASP A 10 0.20 1.56 6.00
CA ASP A 10 0.02 1.21 4.61
C ASP A 10 -0.36 -0.28 4.48
N LEU A 11 -0.87 -0.67 3.33
CA LEU A 11 -1.33 -2.04 3.11
C LEU A 11 -0.26 -2.88 2.43
N ASP A 12 0.17 -2.46 1.22
CA ASP A 12 1.02 -3.26 0.35
C ASP A 12 2.50 -3.05 0.67
N GLY A 13 3.17 -4.08 1.13
CA GLY A 13 4.54 -4.01 1.65
C GLY A 13 4.60 -3.91 3.19
N VAL A 14 3.52 -3.51 3.85
CA VAL A 14 3.41 -3.39 5.31
C VAL A 14 2.58 -4.53 5.91
N ILE A 15 1.29 -4.58 5.62
CA ILE A 15 0.39 -5.63 6.14
C ILE A 15 0.55 -6.93 5.35
N CYS A 16 0.63 -6.82 4.04
CA CYS A 16 0.81 -7.94 3.12
C CYS A 16 1.64 -7.52 1.92
N SER A 17 2.03 -8.47 1.06
CA SER A 17 2.63 -8.15 -0.24
C SER A 17 1.72 -8.63 -1.35
N THR A 18 1.35 -7.71 -2.25
CA THR A 18 0.60 -8.02 -3.47
C THR A 18 1.47 -7.94 -4.72
N ASP A 19 2.77 -7.73 -4.60
CA ASP A 19 3.75 -7.64 -5.69
C ASP A 19 3.61 -8.77 -6.71
N ARG A 20 3.45 -10.02 -6.23
CA ARG A 20 3.27 -11.19 -7.09
C ARG A 20 2.02 -11.08 -7.97
N TYR A 21 0.91 -10.61 -7.41
CA TYR A 21 -0.35 -10.48 -8.15
C TYR A 21 -0.28 -9.32 -9.14
N HIS A 22 0.39 -8.24 -8.78
CA HIS A 22 0.69 -7.14 -9.70
C HIS A 22 1.53 -7.62 -10.90
N TYR A 23 2.61 -8.37 -10.61
CA TYR A 23 3.45 -8.96 -11.65
C TYR A 23 2.65 -9.86 -12.59
N LEU A 24 1.89 -10.81 -12.05
CA LEU A 24 1.11 -11.74 -12.87
C LEU A 24 0.07 -11.02 -13.73
N ALA A 25 -0.58 -9.99 -13.22
CA ALA A 25 -1.57 -9.23 -13.97
C ALA A 25 -0.94 -8.40 -15.10
N TRP A 26 0.20 -7.74 -14.85
CA TRP A 26 0.94 -7.03 -15.89
C TRP A 26 1.53 -7.99 -16.91
N LYS A 27 2.04 -9.14 -16.46
CA LYS A 27 2.57 -10.19 -17.34
C LYS A 27 1.51 -10.70 -18.29
N ALA A 28 0.32 -11.00 -17.80
CA ALA A 28 -0.80 -11.47 -18.62
C ALA A 28 -1.20 -10.43 -19.68
N LEU A 29 -1.28 -9.14 -19.32
CA LEU A 29 -1.56 -8.08 -20.28
C LEU A 29 -0.43 -7.94 -21.31
N ALA A 30 0.82 -7.92 -20.86
CA ALA A 30 1.98 -7.77 -21.76
C ALA A 30 2.08 -8.95 -22.75
N ASP A 31 1.86 -10.19 -22.29
CA ASP A 31 1.85 -11.37 -23.16
C ASP A 31 0.77 -11.28 -24.23
N ARG A 32 -0.44 -10.85 -23.87
CA ARG A 32 -1.52 -10.61 -24.82
C ARG A 32 -1.15 -9.58 -25.90
N LEU A 33 -0.41 -8.54 -25.50
CA LEU A 33 0.05 -7.48 -26.42
C LEU A 33 1.33 -7.86 -27.19
N GLY A 34 1.92 -9.03 -26.93
CA GLY A 34 3.21 -9.44 -27.49
C GLY A 34 4.37 -8.53 -27.05
N ILE A 35 4.34 -8.05 -25.81
CA ILE A 35 5.36 -7.19 -25.22
C ILE A 35 6.20 -8.02 -24.22
N PRO A 36 7.52 -8.07 -24.37
CA PRO A 36 8.38 -8.73 -23.39
C PRO A 36 8.26 -8.05 -22.01
N PHE A 37 7.93 -8.84 -20.99
CA PHE A 37 7.79 -8.38 -19.61
C PHE A 37 8.29 -9.44 -18.65
N ASP A 38 9.25 -9.07 -17.82
CA ASP A 38 9.93 -9.93 -16.85
C ASP A 38 9.99 -9.27 -15.46
N GLU A 39 10.59 -9.97 -14.49
CA GLU A 39 10.74 -9.47 -13.13
C GLU A 39 11.65 -8.21 -13.04
N GLN A 40 12.61 -8.06 -13.97
CA GLN A 40 13.46 -6.87 -13.97
C GLN A 40 12.66 -5.63 -14.40
N LYS A 41 11.87 -5.77 -15.46
CA LYS A 41 10.97 -4.71 -15.91
C LYS A 41 9.90 -4.39 -14.86
N ASN A 42 9.40 -5.42 -14.14
CA ASN A 42 8.46 -5.23 -13.06
C ASN A 42 9.02 -4.38 -11.89
N LYS A 43 10.32 -4.46 -11.61
CA LYS A 43 10.93 -3.61 -10.57
C LYS A 43 10.80 -2.11 -10.84
N LEU A 44 10.73 -1.72 -12.12
CA LEU A 44 10.55 -0.32 -12.53
C LEU A 44 9.14 0.20 -12.24
N LEU A 45 8.18 -0.69 -11.95
CA LEU A 45 6.79 -0.34 -11.71
C LEU A 45 6.48 -0.11 -10.21
N ARG A 46 7.44 -0.34 -9.32
CA ARG A 46 7.26 -0.16 -7.87
C ARG A 46 7.10 1.31 -7.53
N GLY A 47 6.06 1.64 -6.77
CA GLY A 47 5.76 3.01 -6.38
C GLY A 47 5.23 3.90 -7.51
N VAL A 48 4.99 3.33 -8.71
CA VAL A 48 4.51 4.03 -9.89
C VAL A 48 3.01 3.83 -10.05
N SER A 49 2.30 4.86 -10.51
CA SER A 49 0.86 4.77 -10.72
C SER A 49 0.51 3.73 -11.82
N ARG A 50 -0.75 3.26 -11.84
CA ARG A 50 -1.20 2.27 -12.83
C ARG A 50 -0.99 2.76 -14.28
N MET A 51 -1.31 4.02 -14.55
CA MET A 51 -1.17 4.57 -15.90
C MET A 51 0.30 4.72 -16.30
N GLU A 52 1.15 5.23 -15.42
CA GLU A 52 2.59 5.31 -15.66
C GLU A 52 3.23 3.93 -15.82
N SER A 53 2.79 2.95 -15.03
CA SER A 53 3.22 1.55 -15.20
C SER A 53 2.88 1.01 -16.58
N LEU A 54 1.69 1.32 -17.10
CA LEU A 54 1.29 0.96 -18.46
C LEU A 54 2.19 1.62 -19.51
N GLU A 55 2.52 2.91 -19.34
CA GLU A 55 3.44 3.63 -20.22
C GLU A 55 4.82 2.98 -20.28
N ILE A 56 5.36 2.61 -19.11
CA ILE A 56 6.65 1.89 -19.00
C ILE A 56 6.58 0.54 -19.74
N ILE A 57 5.47 -0.19 -19.65
CA ILE A 57 5.28 -1.48 -20.31
C ILE A 57 5.18 -1.31 -21.82
N LEU A 58 4.37 -0.37 -22.28
CA LEU A 58 4.17 -0.09 -23.72
C LEU A 58 5.45 0.44 -24.39
N GLY A 59 6.24 1.27 -23.67
CA GLY A 59 7.45 1.88 -24.19
C GLY A 59 7.19 2.61 -25.51
N ASP A 60 8.00 2.37 -26.54
CA ASP A 60 7.86 3.03 -27.86
C ASP A 60 6.50 2.76 -28.53
N ARG A 61 5.80 1.68 -28.15
CA ARG A 61 4.47 1.37 -28.68
C ARG A 61 3.37 2.23 -28.06
N SER A 62 3.65 3.01 -27.01
CA SER A 62 2.65 3.86 -26.35
C SER A 62 1.95 4.81 -27.34
N SER A 63 2.70 5.36 -28.28
CA SER A 63 2.15 6.25 -29.33
C SER A 63 1.15 5.59 -30.29
N HIS A 64 1.04 4.26 -30.30
CA HIS A 64 0.09 3.51 -31.13
C HIS A 64 -1.29 3.38 -30.46
N PHE A 65 -1.44 3.81 -29.22
CA PHE A 65 -2.67 3.72 -28.45
C PHE A 65 -3.19 5.12 -28.11
N SER A 66 -4.48 5.33 -28.29
CA SER A 66 -5.18 6.51 -27.78
C SER A 66 -5.27 6.46 -26.27
N GLU A 67 -5.53 7.60 -25.62
CA GLU A 67 -5.73 7.66 -24.17
C GLU A 67 -6.89 6.76 -23.69
N GLN A 68 -7.94 6.64 -24.51
CA GLN A 68 -9.07 5.76 -24.21
C GLN A 68 -8.63 4.29 -24.23
N GLU A 69 -7.88 3.85 -25.22
CA GLU A 69 -7.35 2.48 -25.31
C GLU A 69 -6.39 2.17 -24.16
N LYS A 70 -5.53 3.11 -23.79
CA LYS A 70 -4.66 2.97 -22.61
C LYS A 70 -5.46 2.81 -21.31
N TRP A 71 -6.52 3.59 -21.16
CA TRP A 71 -7.41 3.45 -20.01
C TRP A 71 -8.08 2.07 -19.97
N GLU A 72 -8.55 1.56 -21.11
CA GLU A 72 -9.15 0.23 -21.24
C GLU A 72 -8.13 -0.89 -20.91
N LEU A 73 -6.89 -0.77 -21.37
CA LEU A 73 -5.80 -1.70 -21.02
C LEU A 73 -5.49 -1.68 -19.52
N ALA A 74 -5.46 -0.50 -18.90
CA ALA A 74 -5.23 -0.37 -17.47
C ALA A 74 -6.36 -0.99 -16.65
N GLU A 75 -7.63 -0.84 -17.10
CA GLU A 75 -8.78 -1.46 -16.45
C GLU A 75 -8.81 -2.99 -16.68
N GLU A 76 -8.41 -3.47 -17.85
CA GLU A 76 -8.25 -4.89 -18.12
C GLU A 76 -7.21 -5.51 -17.15
N LYS A 77 -6.03 -4.88 -17.02
CA LYS A 77 -5.03 -5.32 -16.04
C LYS A 77 -5.59 -5.34 -14.63
N ASN A 78 -6.36 -4.32 -14.26
CA ASN A 78 -6.96 -4.27 -12.94
C ASN A 78 -7.98 -5.39 -12.70
N ARG A 79 -8.76 -5.75 -13.72
CA ARG A 79 -9.67 -6.89 -13.65
C ARG A 79 -8.90 -8.20 -13.42
N ILE A 80 -7.85 -8.44 -14.19
CA ILE A 80 -6.97 -9.60 -14.03
C ILE A 80 -6.34 -9.63 -12.61
N TYR A 81 -5.87 -8.47 -12.15
CA TYR A 81 -5.32 -8.34 -10.79
C TYR A 81 -6.35 -8.71 -9.72
N ARG A 82 -7.59 -8.24 -9.85
CA ARG A 82 -8.67 -8.57 -8.91
C ARG A 82 -9.02 -10.05 -8.91
N GLU A 83 -8.93 -10.72 -10.06
CA GLU A 83 -9.11 -12.18 -10.17
C GLU A 83 -8.00 -12.91 -9.40
N TYR A 84 -6.74 -12.48 -9.53
CA TYR A 84 -5.65 -13.04 -8.72
C TYR A 84 -5.83 -12.77 -7.22
N LEU A 85 -6.30 -11.58 -6.82
CA LEU A 85 -6.57 -11.28 -5.42
C LEU A 85 -7.60 -12.25 -4.79
N GLN A 86 -8.54 -12.80 -5.58
CA GLN A 86 -9.49 -13.80 -5.08
C GLN A 86 -8.82 -15.10 -4.64
N THR A 87 -7.58 -15.33 -5.04
CA THR A 87 -6.80 -16.50 -4.59
C THR A 87 -6.13 -16.29 -3.25
N MET A 88 -6.08 -15.05 -2.74
CA MET A 88 -5.55 -14.75 -1.42
C MET A 88 -6.38 -15.43 -0.33
N ARG A 89 -5.73 -15.76 0.77
CA ARG A 89 -6.33 -16.45 1.92
C ARG A 89 -5.85 -15.82 3.23
N PRO A 90 -6.56 -16.03 4.34
CA PRO A 90 -6.09 -15.59 5.66
C PRO A 90 -4.71 -16.14 6.06
N SER A 91 -4.27 -17.26 5.47
CA SER A 91 -2.92 -17.81 5.66
C SER A 91 -1.80 -17.00 4.98
N ASP A 92 -2.15 -16.08 4.07
CA ASP A 92 -1.16 -15.19 3.41
C ASP A 92 -0.77 -14.01 4.30
N LEU A 93 -1.53 -13.78 5.39
CA LEU A 93 -1.12 -12.88 6.45
C LEU A 93 -0.06 -13.56 7.31
N SER A 94 1.14 -12.96 7.41
CA SER A 94 2.22 -13.54 8.19
C SER A 94 1.85 -13.63 9.69
N GLU A 95 2.40 -14.64 10.38
CA GLU A 95 2.21 -14.77 11.84
C GLU A 95 2.76 -13.56 12.58
N ASP A 96 3.86 -12.98 12.11
CA ASP A 96 4.45 -11.77 12.66
C ASP A 96 3.48 -10.58 12.59
N THR A 97 2.90 -10.34 11.41
CA THR A 97 1.90 -9.28 11.22
C THR A 97 0.69 -9.50 12.11
N ARG A 98 0.17 -10.72 12.17
CA ARG A 98 -0.97 -11.08 13.01
C ARG A 98 -0.69 -10.83 14.49
N TYR A 99 0.48 -11.24 14.96
CA TYR A 99 0.92 -11.02 16.34
C TYR A 99 1.04 -9.53 16.66
N ALA A 100 1.71 -8.76 15.80
CA ALA A 100 1.88 -7.32 15.98
C ALA A 100 0.52 -6.60 16.09
N LEU A 101 -0.37 -6.82 15.12
CA LEU A 101 -1.69 -6.21 15.09
C LEU A 101 -2.52 -6.53 16.34
N GLN A 102 -2.54 -7.80 16.74
CA GLN A 102 -3.28 -8.21 17.96
C GLN A 102 -2.70 -7.60 19.21
N THR A 103 -1.38 -7.51 19.32
CA THR A 103 -0.69 -6.95 20.48
C THR A 103 -0.94 -5.44 20.60
N LEU A 104 -0.80 -4.70 19.50
CA LEU A 104 -1.06 -3.26 19.48
C LEU A 104 -2.52 -2.93 19.85
N ARG A 105 -3.46 -3.70 19.32
CA ARG A 105 -4.88 -3.57 19.72
C ARG A 105 -5.10 -3.84 21.20
N LYS A 106 -4.50 -4.88 21.77
CA LYS A 106 -4.59 -5.18 23.19
C LYS A 106 -3.98 -4.08 24.09
N ARG A 107 -3.02 -3.33 23.58
CA ARG A 107 -2.44 -2.15 24.25
C ARG A 107 -3.32 -0.91 24.14
N GLY A 108 -4.43 -0.98 23.43
CA GLY A 108 -5.41 0.10 23.34
C GLY A 108 -5.18 1.10 22.20
N TYR A 109 -4.25 0.83 21.27
CA TYR A 109 -4.08 1.65 20.09
C TYR A 109 -5.26 1.49 19.14
N LEU A 110 -5.71 2.60 18.57
CA LEU A 110 -6.58 2.61 17.39
C LEU A 110 -5.73 2.20 16.18
N LEU A 111 -6.25 1.30 15.34
CA LEU A 111 -5.54 0.79 14.19
C LEU A 111 -6.30 1.13 12.91
N ALA A 112 -5.62 1.75 11.95
CA ALA A 112 -6.23 2.10 10.67
C ALA A 112 -5.35 1.68 9.48
N ILE A 113 -5.99 1.59 8.31
CA ILE A 113 -5.32 1.47 7.02
C ILE A 113 -5.33 2.83 6.31
N GLY A 114 -4.20 3.20 5.69
CA GLY A 114 -4.06 4.35 4.81
C GLY A 114 -3.37 3.95 3.50
N SER A 115 -4.13 3.46 2.52
CA SER A 115 -3.61 2.90 1.26
C SER A 115 -4.14 3.64 0.04
N SER A 116 -3.27 3.93 -0.94
CA SER A 116 -3.70 4.48 -2.24
C SER A 116 -4.37 3.45 -3.16
N SER A 117 -4.42 2.18 -2.76
CA SER A 117 -5.03 1.11 -3.56
C SER A 117 -6.56 1.19 -3.54
N LYS A 118 -7.18 1.13 -4.72
CA LYS A 118 -8.64 0.99 -4.86
C LYS A 118 -9.16 -0.41 -4.54
N ASN A 119 -8.26 -1.37 -4.32
CA ASN A 119 -8.59 -2.77 -4.03
C ASN A 119 -8.37 -3.14 -2.55
N THR A 120 -8.10 -2.15 -1.69
CA THR A 120 -7.80 -2.33 -0.26
C THR A 120 -8.83 -3.19 0.45
N ARG A 121 -10.12 -2.89 0.29
CA ARG A 121 -11.19 -3.64 0.97
C ARG A 121 -11.25 -5.10 0.53
N GLN A 122 -11.05 -5.37 -0.77
CA GLN A 122 -10.99 -6.75 -1.28
C GLN A 122 -9.82 -7.52 -0.65
N ILE A 123 -8.64 -6.89 -0.55
CA ILE A 123 -7.46 -7.51 0.06
C ILE A 123 -7.72 -7.82 1.54
N LEU A 124 -8.25 -6.86 2.30
CA LEU A 124 -8.58 -7.06 3.71
C LEU A 124 -9.60 -8.19 3.92
N THR A 125 -10.64 -8.26 3.08
CA THR A 125 -11.61 -9.37 3.13
C THR A 125 -10.93 -10.72 2.90
N GLN A 126 -10.08 -10.84 1.89
CA GLN A 126 -9.36 -12.09 1.60
C GLN A 126 -8.41 -12.51 2.73
N LEU A 127 -7.79 -11.54 3.41
CA LEU A 127 -6.92 -11.80 4.55
C LEU A 127 -7.68 -12.08 5.87
N GLY A 128 -9.02 -11.98 5.86
CA GLY A 128 -9.84 -12.12 7.07
C GLY A 128 -9.72 -10.92 8.03
N LEU A 129 -9.38 -9.74 7.50
CA LEU A 129 -9.20 -8.48 8.26
C LEU A 129 -10.30 -7.45 7.97
N GLU A 130 -11.41 -7.81 7.33
CA GLU A 130 -12.48 -6.90 6.89
C GLU A 130 -13.01 -5.99 8.01
N HIS A 131 -13.11 -6.52 9.23
CA HIS A 131 -13.62 -5.80 10.40
C HIS A 131 -12.55 -5.63 11.49
N PHE A 132 -11.29 -5.82 11.13
CA PHE A 132 -10.22 -5.74 12.13
C PHE A 132 -9.80 -4.30 12.43
N PHE A 133 -9.76 -3.41 11.46
CA PHE A 133 -9.30 -2.03 11.63
C PHE A 133 -10.44 -1.10 12.05
N ASP A 134 -10.12 -0.10 12.90
CA ASP A 134 -11.08 0.91 13.38
C ASP A 134 -11.44 1.90 12.26
N ALA A 135 -10.52 2.11 11.30
CA ALA A 135 -10.78 2.89 10.09
C ALA A 135 -10.00 2.33 8.89
N VAL A 136 -10.57 2.51 7.70
CA VAL A 136 -9.93 2.17 6.43
C VAL A 136 -10.11 3.33 5.47
N ALA A 137 -9.02 4.03 5.18
CA ALA A 137 -8.91 5.01 4.11
C ALA A 137 -8.24 4.35 2.90
N ASP A 138 -8.89 4.43 1.74
CA ASP A 138 -8.42 3.75 0.54
C ASP A 138 -8.52 4.61 -0.72
N GLY A 139 -7.94 4.12 -1.82
CA GLY A 139 -7.86 4.82 -3.10
C GLY A 139 -9.21 5.11 -3.77
N THR A 140 -10.34 4.64 -3.24
CA THR A 140 -11.69 4.99 -3.72
C THR A 140 -12.23 6.26 -3.09
N GLN A 141 -11.62 6.71 -2.00
CA GLN A 141 -12.09 7.81 -1.16
C GLN A 141 -11.22 9.06 -1.28
N ILE A 142 -10.10 8.98 -2.02
CA ILE A 142 -9.15 10.07 -2.20
C ILE A 142 -9.09 10.51 -3.66
N THR A 143 -8.64 11.74 -3.87
CA THR A 143 -8.42 12.32 -5.21
C THR A 143 -6.95 12.32 -5.61
N ARG A 144 -6.06 12.39 -4.63
CA ARG A 144 -4.60 12.44 -4.82
C ARG A 144 -3.96 11.28 -4.08
N SER A 145 -3.15 10.51 -4.81
CA SER A 145 -2.36 9.41 -4.25
C SER A 145 -1.08 9.93 -3.59
N LYS A 146 -0.43 9.10 -2.77
CA LYS A 146 0.92 9.35 -2.25
C LYS A 146 1.85 9.78 -3.40
N PRO A 147 2.68 10.82 -3.23
CA PRO A 147 3.12 11.43 -1.98
C PRO A 147 2.21 12.51 -1.39
N ASP A 148 0.98 12.71 -1.88
CA ASP A 148 0.03 13.59 -1.20
C ASP A 148 -0.47 12.94 0.10
N PRO A 149 -0.56 13.70 1.22
CA PRO A 149 -0.96 13.16 2.52
C PRO A 149 -2.46 12.85 2.66
N GLU A 150 -3.27 13.04 1.62
CA GLU A 150 -4.73 12.97 1.67
C GLU A 150 -5.25 11.67 2.31
N VAL A 151 -4.65 10.53 1.98
CA VAL A 151 -5.08 9.22 2.51
C VAL A 151 -4.84 9.10 4.02
N PHE A 152 -3.74 9.64 4.52
CA PHE A 152 -3.43 9.61 5.96
C PHE A 152 -4.26 10.61 6.75
N PHE A 153 -4.53 11.79 6.20
CA PHE A 153 -5.49 12.73 6.79
C PHE A 153 -6.88 12.13 6.88
N LEU A 154 -7.33 11.44 5.82
CA LEU A 154 -8.61 10.74 5.84
C LEU A 154 -8.64 9.67 6.94
N ALA A 155 -7.60 8.84 7.05
CA ALA A 155 -7.51 7.83 8.09
C ALA A 155 -7.58 8.43 9.50
N ALA A 156 -6.80 9.48 9.77
CA ALA A 156 -6.81 10.21 11.05
C ALA A 156 -8.18 10.83 11.34
N SER A 157 -8.81 11.45 10.33
CA SER A 157 -10.16 12.02 10.44
C SER A 157 -11.22 10.97 10.78
N LEU A 158 -11.17 9.80 10.15
CA LEU A 158 -12.07 8.69 10.44
C LEU A 158 -11.89 8.14 11.87
N LEU A 159 -10.68 8.22 12.42
CA LEU A 159 -10.38 7.87 13.81
C LEU A 159 -10.74 8.99 14.81
N GLY A 160 -11.03 10.20 14.35
CA GLY A 160 -11.29 11.37 15.19
C GLY A 160 -10.07 11.86 15.97
N ILE A 161 -8.87 11.80 15.36
CA ILE A 161 -7.60 12.22 15.96
C ILE A 161 -6.86 13.22 15.06
N SER A 162 -5.89 13.94 15.64
CA SER A 162 -4.98 14.78 14.88
C SER A 162 -3.75 13.98 14.36
N PRO A 163 -3.07 14.45 13.30
CA PRO A 163 -1.89 13.78 12.75
C PRO A 163 -0.81 13.49 13.79
N GLU A 164 -0.56 14.41 14.72
CA GLU A 164 0.49 14.28 15.75
C GLU A 164 0.20 13.18 16.77
N GLN A 165 -1.05 12.68 16.82
CA GLN A 165 -1.48 11.58 17.69
C GLN A 165 -1.37 10.22 17.00
N ALA A 166 -0.91 10.16 15.75
CA ALA A 166 -0.74 8.93 15.00
C ALA A 166 0.71 8.70 14.58
N ILE A 167 1.04 7.42 14.43
CA ILE A 167 2.25 6.96 13.75
C ILE A 167 1.81 6.27 12.46
N VAL A 168 2.47 6.62 11.34
CA VAL A 168 2.31 5.94 10.05
C VAL A 168 3.39 4.88 9.91
N ILE A 169 3.02 3.69 9.45
CA ILE A 169 3.95 2.61 9.12
C ILE A 169 3.96 2.45 7.60
N GLU A 170 5.13 2.58 7.00
CA GLU A 170 5.29 2.64 5.54
C GLU A 170 6.57 1.95 5.07
N ASP A 171 6.53 1.38 3.84
CA ASP A 171 7.69 0.75 3.20
C ASP A 171 8.19 1.49 1.96
N ALA A 172 7.40 2.41 1.40
CA ALA A 172 7.69 3.15 0.18
C ALA A 172 8.03 4.62 0.45
N GLU A 173 8.99 5.16 -0.32
CA GLU A 173 9.44 6.56 -0.21
C GLU A 173 8.28 7.57 -0.39
N SER A 174 7.39 7.32 -1.35
CA SER A 174 6.24 8.20 -1.57
C SER A 174 5.27 8.24 -0.39
N GLY A 175 5.14 7.13 0.34
CA GLY A 175 4.31 7.08 1.54
C GLY A 175 4.98 7.73 2.74
N VAL A 176 6.29 7.55 2.92
CA VAL A 176 7.06 8.27 3.93
C VAL A 176 6.94 9.78 3.71
N GLN A 177 7.16 10.25 2.47
CA GLN A 177 7.00 11.66 2.10
C GLN A 177 5.58 12.20 2.37
N ALA A 178 4.56 11.38 2.07
CA ALA A 178 3.17 11.74 2.36
C ALA A 178 2.93 11.91 3.88
N ALA A 179 3.45 10.99 4.71
CA ALA A 179 3.30 11.07 6.16
C ALA A 179 4.02 12.29 6.74
N GLU A 180 5.25 12.57 6.31
CA GLU A 180 6.02 13.74 6.74
C GLU A 180 5.35 15.06 6.33
N THR A 181 4.88 15.15 5.07
CA THR A 181 4.13 16.32 4.58
C THR A 181 2.85 16.54 5.38
N GLY A 182 2.23 15.46 5.85
CA GLY A 182 1.04 15.48 6.71
C GLY A 182 1.34 15.71 8.19
N HIS A 183 2.60 15.90 8.59
CA HIS A 183 3.04 16.07 9.97
C HIS A 183 2.75 14.86 10.88
N PHE A 184 2.66 13.66 10.29
CA PHE A 184 2.64 12.42 11.03
C PHE A 184 4.04 12.01 11.45
N ARG A 185 4.14 11.28 12.57
CA ARG A 185 5.35 10.49 12.83
C ARG A 185 5.36 9.29 11.89
N VAL A 186 6.52 8.94 11.35
CA VAL A 186 6.64 7.81 10.43
C VAL A 186 7.69 6.81 10.93
N ILE A 187 7.35 5.54 10.82
CA ILE A 187 8.27 4.42 11.03
C ILE A 187 8.35 3.65 9.71
N GLY A 188 9.55 3.60 9.14
CA GLY A 188 9.83 2.80 7.95
C GLY A 188 9.89 1.31 8.24
N ILE A 189 9.37 0.44 7.38
CA ILE A 189 9.51 -1.01 7.48
C ILE A 189 10.23 -1.59 6.28
N ARG A 190 11.18 -2.52 6.52
CA ARG A 190 11.96 -3.28 5.50
C ARG A 190 12.82 -2.46 4.56
N SER A 191 12.65 -1.18 4.46
CA SER A 191 13.02 -0.43 3.29
C SER A 191 14.36 0.15 3.38
N ARG A 192 15.31 -0.04 3.83
CA ARG A 192 16.59 0.67 3.56
C ARG A 192 17.42 0.87 4.83
N GLU A 193 18.44 0.09 4.90
CA GLU A 193 19.57 0.34 5.81
C GLU A 193 20.20 1.76 5.64
N ASN A 194 19.67 2.60 4.72
CA ASN A 194 20.23 3.91 4.36
C ASN A 194 19.19 4.97 3.97
N ASP A 195 17.94 4.93 4.46
CA ASP A 195 17.05 6.06 4.24
C ASP A 195 17.27 7.13 5.33
N PRO A 196 17.86 8.30 4.98
CA PRO A 196 18.16 9.35 5.95
C PRO A 196 16.92 10.07 6.49
N ASN A 197 15.74 9.78 5.97
CA ASN A 197 14.52 10.53 6.26
C ASN A 197 13.56 9.85 7.24
N SER A 198 13.73 8.57 7.56
CA SER A 198 12.90 7.94 8.58
C SER A 198 13.60 7.98 9.96
N ASP A 199 12.94 8.56 10.96
CA ASP A 199 13.47 8.63 12.33
C ASP A 199 13.73 7.26 12.93
N ILE A 200 12.94 6.25 12.54
CA ILE A 200 13.05 4.85 13.00
C ILE A 200 12.72 3.91 11.84
N THR A 201 13.56 2.89 11.67
CA THR A 201 13.31 1.80 10.71
C THR A 201 13.20 0.46 11.44
N ILE A 202 12.18 -0.32 11.13
CA ILE A 202 11.97 -1.67 11.66
C ILE A 202 12.11 -2.73 10.57
N LYS A 203 12.48 -3.95 10.96
CA LYS A 203 12.64 -5.08 10.03
C LYS A 203 11.34 -5.85 9.83
N LYS A 204 10.48 -5.89 10.84
CA LYS A 204 9.21 -6.62 10.86
C LYS A 204 8.21 -5.89 11.76
N LEU A 205 6.91 -6.14 11.55
CA LEU A 205 5.86 -5.43 12.29
C LEU A 205 5.90 -5.71 13.80
N SER A 206 6.32 -6.90 14.21
CA SER A 206 6.42 -7.21 15.64
C SER A 206 7.44 -6.32 16.40
N ASP A 207 8.41 -5.72 15.69
CA ASP A 207 9.36 -4.78 16.32
C ASP A 207 8.64 -3.55 16.92
N LEU A 208 7.46 -3.17 16.36
CA LEU A 208 6.62 -2.13 16.94
C LEU A 208 6.20 -2.42 18.37
N THR A 209 6.02 -3.69 18.70
CA THR A 209 5.61 -4.07 20.07
C THR A 209 6.71 -3.88 21.11
N GLU A 210 7.95 -3.63 20.68
CA GLU A 210 9.08 -3.31 21.58
C GLU A 210 9.28 -1.79 21.69
N ILE A 211 8.78 -1.02 20.70
CA ILE A 211 8.97 0.43 20.62
C ILE A 211 7.78 1.17 21.23
N LEU A 212 6.58 0.63 21.08
CA LEU A 212 5.30 1.19 21.51
C LEU A 212 4.71 0.40 22.68
#